data_5189f2d7a05517638010e0f4f15cddab
#
_entry.id   5189f2d7a05517638010e0f4f15cddab
#
_cell.length_a   1.000
_cell.length_b   1.000
_cell.length_c   1.000
_cell.angle_alpha   90.00
_cell.angle_beta   90.00
_cell.angle_gamma   90.00
#
_symmetry.space_group_name_H-M   'P 1'
#
loop_
_entity.id
_entity.type
_entity.pdbx_description
1 polymer ?
#
loop_
_entity_poly.entity_id
_entity_poly.type
_entity_poly.pdbx_seq_one_letter_code
_entity_poly.pdbx_strand_id
1 'polypeptide(L)'
;MFDEELYFESLKGNANLIWGQDDNGGVEFRSLLNAKSKAGSAIVNFERKKDLKSEKKGYSFLSIGSSGLDASKFEEYLPTNLNRNLRLWLKRSETKGNLTNFSLIQKISTVDSILEERTTQLLLDMDNSYLNYLEDWPPIEKFSGLFLIEDKSFWGELKKGSLNGLNAKNFLVHFDDSNDKKLLAVTGNLSGAMGKAISFIAETPLSENVMPILEWNYGGNIRSNINLEIPLFNIHDNQKYRKYDVSSEASNVTIDLKRTPV
;
A
#
# COMPACT_ATOMS: atom_id res chain seq x y z
N MET A 1 -13.89 -16.07 5.39
CA MET A 1 -14.07 -14.61 5.33
C MET A 1 -12.97 -13.91 6.13
N PHE A 2 -12.70 -14.33 7.37
CA PHE A 2 -11.54 -13.90 8.19
C PHE A 2 -10.81 -15.16 8.64
N ASP A 3 -9.48 -15.09 8.82
CA ASP A 3 -8.66 -16.27 9.19
C ASP A 3 -8.84 -16.66 10.66
N GLU A 4 -9.17 -15.69 11.53
CA GLU A 4 -9.34 -15.86 12.96
C GLU A 4 -10.66 -15.24 13.43
N GLU A 5 -11.05 -15.54 14.67
CA GLU A 5 -12.20 -14.90 15.29
C GLU A 5 -11.94 -13.40 15.51
N LEU A 6 -12.82 -12.55 15.01
CA LEU A 6 -12.75 -11.13 15.26
C LEU A 6 -13.31 -10.79 16.64
N TYR A 7 -12.48 -10.18 17.47
CA TYR A 7 -12.90 -9.72 18.78
C TYR A 7 -13.27 -8.25 18.77
N PHE A 8 -14.50 -7.94 19.17
CA PHE A 8 -14.99 -6.58 19.37
C PHE A 8 -15.36 -6.34 20.82
N GLU A 9 -14.88 -5.25 21.43
CA GLU A 9 -15.28 -4.82 22.78
C GLU A 9 -16.76 -4.41 22.82
N SER A 10 -17.23 -3.82 21.73
CA SER A 10 -18.64 -3.50 21.55
C SER A 10 -19.04 -3.46 20.08
N LEU A 11 -20.26 -3.89 19.82
CA LEU A 11 -20.89 -3.82 18.50
C LEU A 11 -22.31 -3.25 18.69
N LYS A 12 -22.57 -2.09 18.07
CA LYS A 12 -23.88 -1.41 18.15
C LYS A 12 -24.33 -1.01 16.76
N GLY A 13 -25.61 -1.21 16.45
CA GLY A 13 -26.11 -0.82 15.13
C GLY A 13 -27.49 -1.36 14.84
N ASN A 14 -27.88 -1.24 13.58
CA ASN A 14 -29.17 -1.67 13.05
C ASN A 14 -28.94 -2.70 11.95
N ALA A 15 -29.82 -3.69 11.89
CA ALA A 15 -29.90 -4.64 10.80
C ALA A 15 -31.34 -4.76 10.31
N ASN A 16 -31.53 -4.79 8.99
CA ASN A 16 -32.82 -4.94 8.36
C ASN A 16 -32.80 -6.15 7.43
N LEU A 17 -33.84 -6.98 7.50
CA LEU A 17 -34.07 -8.08 6.58
C LEU A 17 -35.38 -7.78 5.82
N ILE A 18 -35.28 -7.68 4.50
CA ILE A 18 -36.40 -7.46 3.60
C ILE A 18 -36.61 -8.74 2.78
N TRP A 19 -37.81 -9.30 2.84
CA TRP A 19 -38.12 -10.56 2.19
C TRP A 19 -39.25 -10.39 1.19
N GLY A 20 -39.02 -10.86 -0.05
CA GLY A 20 -40.07 -11.18 -1.01
C GLY A 20 -40.93 -10.04 -1.52
N GLN A 21 -40.46 -8.79 -1.44
CA GLN A 21 -41.25 -7.61 -1.83
C GLN A 21 -41.08 -7.17 -3.28
N ASP A 22 -40.13 -7.74 -4.01
CA ASP A 22 -40.00 -7.48 -5.43
C ASP A 22 -40.65 -8.57 -6.26
N ASP A 23 -40.96 -8.26 -7.55
CA ASP A 23 -41.59 -9.22 -8.49
C ASP A 23 -40.77 -10.48 -8.70
N ASN A 24 -39.52 -10.52 -8.24
CA ASN A 24 -38.57 -11.62 -8.34
C ASN A 24 -38.47 -12.44 -7.06
N GLY A 25 -39.15 -12.05 -5.97
CA GLY A 25 -39.14 -12.78 -4.70
C GLY A 25 -37.77 -12.72 -4.00
N GLY A 26 -37.00 -11.62 -4.17
CA GLY A 26 -35.65 -11.48 -3.64
C GLY A 26 -35.58 -11.35 -2.12
N VAL A 27 -34.43 -11.67 -1.56
CA VAL A 27 -34.08 -11.42 -0.15
C VAL A 27 -32.97 -10.39 -0.11
N GLU A 28 -33.18 -9.35 0.71
CA GLU A 28 -32.20 -8.32 0.95
C GLU A 28 -31.92 -8.18 2.45
N PHE A 29 -30.64 -8.21 2.81
CA PHE A 29 -30.15 -7.95 4.16
C PHE A 29 -29.25 -6.72 4.13
N ARG A 30 -29.50 -5.79 5.05
CA ARG A 30 -28.68 -4.59 5.27
C ARG A 30 -28.36 -4.44 6.75
N SER A 31 -27.12 -4.09 7.06
CA SER A 31 -26.71 -3.76 8.42
C SER A 31 -25.76 -2.57 8.43
N LEU A 32 -25.90 -1.70 9.43
CA LEU A 32 -24.98 -0.62 9.72
C LEU A 32 -24.58 -0.73 11.20
N LEU A 33 -23.32 -0.97 11.43
CA LEU A 33 -22.77 -1.28 12.74
C LEU A 33 -21.64 -0.32 13.10
N ASN A 34 -21.61 0.11 14.36
CA ASN A 34 -20.47 0.74 14.98
C ASN A 34 -19.72 -0.34 15.77
N ALA A 35 -18.49 -0.61 15.38
CA ALA A 35 -17.62 -1.60 15.99
C ALA A 35 -16.50 -0.91 16.76
N LYS A 36 -16.21 -1.39 17.97
CA LYS A 36 -15.06 -0.96 18.76
C LYS A 36 -14.19 -2.17 19.09
N SER A 37 -12.91 -2.06 18.83
CA SER A 37 -11.91 -3.09 19.08
C SER A 37 -10.65 -2.48 19.71
N LYS A 38 -9.64 -3.30 19.99
CA LYS A 38 -8.34 -2.83 20.47
C LYS A 38 -7.59 -1.99 19.43
N ALA A 39 -7.86 -2.19 18.14
CA ALA A 39 -7.24 -1.39 17.06
C ALA A 39 -7.87 0.00 16.93
N GLY A 40 -9.11 0.19 17.41
CA GLY A 40 -9.84 1.44 17.30
C GLY A 40 -11.33 1.21 17.04
N SER A 41 -12.00 2.24 16.53
CA SER A 41 -13.43 2.21 16.22
C SER A 41 -13.67 2.27 14.72
N ALA A 42 -14.63 1.51 14.23
CA ALA A 42 -15.00 1.46 12.83
C ALA A 42 -16.51 1.49 12.63
N ILE A 43 -16.92 2.00 11.47
CA ILE A 43 -18.29 1.87 10.96
C ILE A 43 -18.26 0.78 9.90
N VAL A 44 -19.12 -0.21 10.05
CA VAL A 44 -19.23 -1.34 9.14
C VAL A 44 -20.63 -1.32 8.52
N ASN A 45 -20.67 -1.22 7.19
CA ASN A 45 -21.90 -1.39 6.41
C ASN A 45 -21.79 -2.69 5.63
N PHE A 46 -22.77 -3.57 5.81
CA PHE A 46 -22.87 -4.80 5.05
C PHE A 46 -24.26 -4.90 4.41
N GLU A 47 -24.26 -5.19 3.11
CA GLU A 47 -25.47 -5.42 2.34
C GLU A 47 -25.33 -6.71 1.54
N ARG A 48 -26.39 -7.50 1.50
CA ARG A 48 -26.49 -8.69 0.66
C ARG A 48 -27.87 -8.75 0.03
N LYS A 49 -27.88 -8.91 -1.28
CA LYS A 49 -29.09 -9.16 -2.05
C LYS A 49 -28.97 -10.48 -2.79
N LYS A 50 -30.02 -11.28 -2.74
CA LYS A 50 -30.14 -12.55 -3.48
C LYS A 50 -31.49 -12.59 -4.19
N ASP A 51 -31.48 -12.90 -5.47
CA ASP A 51 -32.69 -13.21 -6.27
C ASP A 51 -33.07 -14.68 -6.02
N LEU A 52 -34.29 -14.94 -5.55
CA LEU A 52 -34.76 -16.30 -5.27
C LEU A 52 -35.26 -17.04 -6.52
N LYS A 53 -35.65 -16.33 -7.57
CA LYS A 53 -36.05 -16.95 -8.86
C LYS A 53 -34.83 -17.29 -9.74
N SER A 54 -33.74 -16.58 -9.54
CA SER A 54 -32.47 -16.87 -10.18
C SER A 54 -31.43 -17.16 -9.09
N GLU A 55 -31.13 -18.43 -8.84
CA GLU A 55 -30.08 -18.82 -7.89
C GLU A 55 -28.72 -18.21 -8.18
N LYS A 56 -28.59 -17.61 -9.36
CA LYS A 56 -27.37 -17.16 -10.00
C LYS A 56 -27.13 -15.65 -9.91
N LYS A 57 -28.12 -14.86 -9.45
CA LYS A 57 -28.00 -13.40 -9.39
C LYS A 57 -28.07 -12.89 -7.96
N GLY A 58 -27.05 -12.12 -7.58
CA GLY A 58 -27.01 -11.49 -6.29
C GLY A 58 -25.75 -10.68 -6.13
N TYR A 59 -25.65 -9.92 -5.06
CA TYR A 59 -24.42 -9.25 -4.67
C TYR A 59 -24.26 -9.22 -3.16
N SER A 60 -23.00 -9.08 -2.74
CA SER A 60 -22.63 -8.72 -1.38
C SER A 60 -21.80 -7.46 -1.44
N PHE A 61 -22.08 -6.52 -0.57
CA PHE A 61 -21.35 -5.27 -0.43
C PHE A 61 -20.89 -5.13 1.02
N LEU A 62 -19.59 -4.85 1.21
CA LEU A 62 -18.99 -4.56 2.49
C LEU A 62 -18.29 -3.21 2.40
N SER A 63 -18.57 -2.32 3.34
CA SER A 63 -17.83 -1.09 3.53
C SER A 63 -17.41 -0.98 5.00
N ILE A 64 -16.13 -0.73 5.23
CA ILE A 64 -15.55 -0.50 6.55
C ILE A 64 -14.85 0.84 6.49
N GLY A 65 -15.23 1.77 7.36
CA GLY A 65 -14.58 3.07 7.50
C GLY A 65 -14.14 3.29 8.94
N SER A 66 -12.94 3.85 9.11
CA SER A 66 -12.42 4.18 10.43
C SER A 66 -11.47 5.35 10.39
N SER A 67 -11.29 6.00 11.55
CA SER A 67 -10.27 7.01 11.78
C SER A 67 -9.51 6.70 13.07
N GLY A 68 -8.19 6.92 13.05
CA GLY A 68 -7.36 6.72 14.23
C GLY A 68 -7.14 5.25 14.60
N LEU A 69 -6.96 4.36 13.60
CA LEU A 69 -6.56 2.98 13.82
C LEU A 69 -5.06 2.86 14.03
N ASP A 70 -4.65 1.96 14.92
CA ASP A 70 -3.28 1.49 15.01
C ASP A 70 -2.94 0.64 13.76
N ALA A 71 -2.02 1.14 12.95
CA ALA A 71 -1.62 0.49 11.71
C ALA A 71 -1.02 -0.92 11.93
N SER A 72 -0.44 -1.20 13.11
CA SER A 72 0.09 -2.52 13.44
C SER A 72 -0.98 -3.59 13.67
N LYS A 73 -2.24 -3.18 13.81
CA LYS A 73 -3.39 -4.04 14.15
C LYS A 73 -4.38 -4.20 13.00
N PHE A 74 -4.31 -3.38 11.97
CA PHE A 74 -5.37 -3.37 10.97
C PHE A 74 -5.43 -4.65 10.13
N GLU A 75 -4.32 -5.38 9.96
CA GLU A 75 -4.28 -6.67 9.26
C GLU A 75 -5.27 -7.69 9.83
N GLU A 76 -5.46 -7.69 11.16
CA GLU A 76 -6.38 -8.60 11.84
C GLU A 76 -7.84 -8.42 11.37
N TYR A 77 -8.16 -7.25 10.81
CA TYR A 77 -9.50 -6.88 10.37
C TYR A 77 -9.68 -6.90 8.84
N LEU A 78 -8.67 -7.34 8.11
CA LEU A 78 -8.78 -7.49 6.66
C LEU A 78 -9.43 -8.82 6.27
N PRO A 79 -10.37 -8.83 5.32
CA PRO A 79 -10.96 -10.06 4.82
C PRO A 79 -9.93 -10.99 4.18
N THR A 80 -10.06 -12.30 4.42
CA THR A 80 -9.17 -13.34 3.84
C THR A 80 -9.25 -13.44 2.33
N ASN A 81 -10.35 -12.97 1.76
CA ASN A 81 -10.61 -12.97 0.32
C ASN A 81 -10.00 -11.78 -0.42
N LEU A 82 -9.21 -10.92 0.27
CA LEU A 82 -8.35 -9.95 -0.41
C LEU A 82 -7.35 -10.67 -1.33
N ASN A 83 -6.89 -9.94 -2.35
CA ASN A 83 -5.83 -10.44 -3.23
C ASN A 83 -4.67 -10.99 -2.40
N ARG A 84 -4.24 -12.22 -2.69
CA ARG A 84 -3.17 -12.91 -1.95
C ARG A 84 -1.87 -12.11 -1.92
N ASN A 85 -1.48 -11.51 -3.04
CA ASN A 85 -0.24 -10.74 -3.12
C ASN A 85 -0.31 -9.47 -2.27
N LEU A 86 -1.47 -8.80 -2.25
CA LEU A 86 -1.70 -7.64 -1.38
C LEU A 86 -1.60 -8.03 0.10
N ARG A 87 -2.23 -9.13 0.52
CA ARG A 87 -2.14 -9.61 1.90
C ARG A 87 -0.70 -9.94 2.30
N LEU A 88 0.03 -10.64 1.44
CA LEU A 88 1.44 -10.98 1.69
C LEU A 88 2.30 -9.72 1.78
N TRP A 89 2.05 -8.73 0.92
CA TRP A 89 2.77 -7.47 0.96
C TRP A 89 2.46 -6.69 2.25
N LEU A 90 1.20 -6.53 2.62
CA LEU A 90 0.78 -5.87 3.86
C LEU A 90 1.41 -6.53 5.09
N LYS A 91 1.44 -7.87 5.14
CA LYS A 91 2.06 -8.61 6.24
C LYS A 91 3.57 -8.38 6.32
N ARG A 92 4.29 -8.37 5.18
CA ARG A 92 5.74 -8.15 5.15
C ARG A 92 6.12 -6.69 5.38
N SER A 93 5.22 -5.78 5.10
CA SER A 93 5.49 -4.34 5.21
C SER A 93 5.74 -3.87 6.65
N GLU A 94 5.44 -4.71 7.65
CA GLU A 94 5.62 -4.38 9.07
C GLU A 94 5.11 -2.97 9.43
N THR A 95 4.00 -2.61 8.83
CA THR A 95 3.42 -1.26 8.94
C THR A 95 3.17 -0.89 10.40
N LYS A 96 3.66 0.27 10.82
CA LYS A 96 3.46 0.83 12.18
C LYS A 96 3.06 2.28 12.08
N GLY A 97 2.41 2.79 13.12
CA GLY A 97 2.00 4.20 13.19
C GLY A 97 0.48 4.34 13.21
N ASN A 98 -0.01 5.48 12.77
CA ASN A 98 -1.42 5.83 12.87
C ASN A 98 -2.08 5.88 11.48
N LEU A 99 -3.14 5.10 11.29
CA LEU A 99 -4.05 5.25 10.17
C LEU A 99 -5.05 6.35 10.52
N THR A 100 -4.82 7.54 10.00
CA THR A 100 -5.71 8.70 10.21
C THR A 100 -7.06 8.48 9.56
N ASN A 101 -7.06 7.83 8.38
CA ASN A 101 -8.26 7.33 7.73
C ASN A 101 -8.01 5.95 7.11
N PHE A 102 -8.97 5.09 7.30
CA PHE A 102 -9.03 3.78 6.69
C PHE A 102 -10.39 3.60 6.03
N SER A 103 -10.41 3.11 4.79
CA SER A 103 -11.64 2.71 4.13
C SER A 103 -11.40 1.45 3.30
N LEU A 104 -12.19 0.44 3.54
CA LEU A 104 -12.27 -0.76 2.70
C LEU A 104 -13.67 -0.83 2.09
N ILE A 105 -13.75 -0.94 0.79
CA ILE A 105 -14.99 -1.21 0.05
C ILE A 105 -14.79 -2.49 -0.76
N GLN A 106 -15.70 -3.42 -0.62
CA GLN A 106 -15.71 -4.64 -1.42
C GLN A 106 -17.11 -4.95 -1.90
N LYS A 107 -17.24 -5.14 -3.20
CA LYS A 107 -18.45 -5.63 -3.86
C LYS A 107 -18.15 -6.96 -4.54
N ILE A 108 -18.99 -7.95 -4.31
CA ILE A 108 -18.94 -9.26 -4.96
C ILE A 108 -20.29 -9.48 -5.63
N SER A 109 -20.30 -9.58 -6.95
CA SER A 109 -21.50 -9.86 -7.74
C SER A 109 -21.47 -11.30 -8.25
N THR A 110 -22.55 -12.01 -8.04
CA THR A 110 -22.73 -13.36 -8.61
C THR A 110 -23.55 -13.20 -9.90
N VAL A 111 -22.89 -13.38 -11.03
CA VAL A 111 -23.51 -13.40 -12.36
C VAL A 111 -23.27 -14.78 -12.94
N ASP A 112 -24.35 -15.55 -13.09
CA ASP A 112 -24.28 -16.97 -13.52
C ASP A 112 -23.24 -17.80 -12.78
N SER A 113 -23.57 -18.82 -12.13
CA SER A 113 -22.83 -19.74 -11.24
C SER A 113 -21.31 -19.93 -11.42
N ILE A 114 -20.64 -19.20 -12.30
CA ILE A 114 -19.24 -19.38 -12.70
C ILE A 114 -18.38 -18.09 -12.56
N LEU A 115 -18.96 -16.90 -12.55
CA LEU A 115 -18.19 -15.65 -12.51
C LEU A 115 -18.60 -14.79 -11.30
N GLU A 116 -17.75 -14.76 -10.30
CA GLU A 116 -17.77 -13.74 -9.27
C GLU A 116 -17.00 -12.52 -9.78
N GLU A 117 -17.72 -11.47 -10.14
CA GLU A 117 -17.10 -10.16 -10.33
C GLU A 117 -16.83 -9.55 -8.95
N ARG A 118 -15.58 -9.32 -8.66
CA ARG A 118 -15.13 -8.70 -7.41
C ARG A 118 -14.49 -7.36 -7.69
N THR A 119 -14.95 -6.34 -6.99
CA THR A 119 -14.30 -5.02 -6.93
C THR A 119 -13.87 -4.75 -5.49
N THR A 120 -12.62 -4.38 -5.29
CA THR A 120 -12.07 -4.05 -3.98
C THR A 120 -11.34 -2.73 -4.06
N GLN A 121 -11.67 -1.80 -3.16
CA GLN A 121 -10.96 -0.55 -2.95
C GLN A 121 -10.49 -0.47 -1.50
N LEU A 122 -9.21 -0.18 -1.29
CA LEU A 122 -8.62 0.02 0.01
C LEU A 122 -7.90 1.37 0.03
N LEU A 123 -8.35 2.25 0.91
CA LEU A 123 -7.74 3.56 1.16
C LEU A 123 -7.07 3.55 2.52
N LEU A 124 -5.80 3.95 2.56
CA LEU A 124 -4.99 4.10 3.75
C LEU A 124 -4.39 5.51 3.78
N ASP A 125 -4.84 6.35 4.71
CA ASP A 125 -4.21 7.65 4.99
C ASP A 125 -3.41 7.53 6.29
N MET A 126 -2.10 7.74 6.20
CA MET A 126 -1.15 7.43 7.26
C MET A 126 -0.39 8.68 7.70
N ASP A 127 -0.15 8.79 9.00
CA ASP A 127 0.68 9.85 9.56
C ASP A 127 1.68 9.30 10.57
N ASN A 128 2.90 9.86 10.53
CA ASN A 128 4.03 9.48 11.37
C ASN A 128 4.25 7.95 11.42
N SER A 129 4.23 7.33 10.28
CA SER A 129 4.20 5.88 10.11
C SER A 129 5.54 5.31 9.64
N TYR A 130 5.66 4.00 9.75
CA TYR A 130 6.77 3.18 9.27
C TYR A 130 6.24 2.17 8.26
N LEU A 131 6.97 1.98 7.17
CA LEU A 131 6.63 1.03 6.12
C LEU A 131 7.89 0.38 5.53
N ASN A 132 8.01 -0.92 5.64
CA ASN A 132 8.95 -1.71 4.85
C ASN A 132 8.29 -2.07 3.50
N TYR A 133 8.49 -1.23 2.50
CA TYR A 133 7.77 -1.31 1.22
C TYR A 133 8.32 -2.39 0.28
N LEU A 134 9.59 -2.76 0.44
CA LEU A 134 10.27 -3.74 -0.41
C LEU A 134 11.40 -4.41 0.36
N GLU A 135 11.53 -5.72 0.18
CA GLU A 135 12.64 -6.51 0.73
C GLU A 135 13.98 -5.98 0.19
N ASP A 136 15.02 -6.00 1.00
CA ASP A 136 16.38 -5.50 0.67
C ASP A 136 16.45 -3.98 0.36
N TRP A 137 15.41 -3.21 0.69
CA TRP A 137 15.44 -1.76 0.62
C TRP A 137 15.24 -1.14 2.00
N PRO A 138 15.94 -0.03 2.33
CA PRO A 138 15.71 0.68 3.59
C PRO A 138 14.24 1.10 3.72
N PRO A 139 13.62 0.93 4.90
CA PRO A 139 12.24 1.29 5.12
C PRO A 139 12.01 2.81 5.05
N ILE A 140 10.78 3.20 4.81
CA ILE A 140 10.36 4.59 4.97
C ILE A 140 9.91 4.79 6.41
N GLU A 141 10.50 5.77 7.08
CA GLU A 141 10.20 6.13 8.46
C GLU A 141 9.52 7.49 8.56
N LYS A 142 8.72 7.68 9.62
CA LYS A 142 8.07 8.96 9.95
C LYS A 142 7.35 9.58 8.74
N PHE A 143 6.76 8.73 7.93
CA PHE A 143 6.11 9.20 6.72
C PHE A 143 4.65 9.59 6.96
N SER A 144 4.17 10.52 6.15
CA SER A 144 2.76 10.84 6.01
C SER A 144 2.38 10.72 4.54
N GLY A 145 1.31 10.02 4.25
CA GLY A 145 0.92 9.72 2.88
C GLY A 145 -0.42 9.02 2.75
N LEU A 146 -0.90 8.96 1.53
CA LEU A 146 -2.16 8.34 1.14
C LEU A 146 -1.89 7.20 0.16
N PHE A 147 -2.51 6.06 0.38
CA PHE A 147 -2.43 4.91 -0.51
C PHE A 147 -3.84 4.47 -0.91
N LEU A 148 -4.04 4.30 -2.19
CA LEU A 148 -5.26 3.74 -2.78
C LEU A 148 -4.90 2.47 -3.54
N ILE A 149 -5.56 1.39 -3.20
CA ILE A 149 -5.48 0.11 -3.90
C ILE A 149 -6.86 -0.16 -4.47
N GLU A 150 -6.95 -0.37 -5.77
CA GLU A 150 -8.19 -0.66 -6.47
C GLU A 150 -7.98 -1.88 -7.36
N ASP A 151 -8.57 -3.01 -6.96
CA ASP A 151 -8.44 -4.30 -7.63
C ASP A 151 -6.99 -4.70 -7.93
N LYS A 152 -6.48 -4.30 -9.10
CA LYS A 152 -5.13 -4.61 -9.58
C LYS A 152 -4.24 -3.38 -9.71
N SER A 153 -4.76 -2.22 -9.36
CA SER A 153 -4.04 -0.95 -9.44
C SER A 153 -3.65 -0.47 -8.05
N PHE A 154 -2.51 0.16 -7.97
CA PHE A 154 -2.00 0.80 -6.76
C PHE A 154 -1.60 2.23 -7.07
N TRP A 155 -2.02 3.14 -6.24
CA TRP A 155 -1.61 4.53 -6.25
C TRP A 155 -1.19 4.97 -4.84
N GLY A 156 -0.06 5.65 -4.74
CA GLY A 156 0.46 6.15 -3.48
C GLY A 156 1.00 7.56 -3.62
N GLU A 157 0.67 8.41 -2.64
CA GLU A 157 1.25 9.73 -2.45
C GLU A 157 1.93 9.78 -1.10
N LEU A 158 3.24 9.94 -1.07
CA LEU A 158 4.00 10.22 0.15
C LEU A 158 4.32 11.71 0.17
N LYS A 159 3.72 12.43 1.09
CA LYS A 159 3.91 13.89 1.27
C LYS A 159 5.28 14.20 1.87
N LYS A 160 5.67 13.44 2.87
CA LYS A 160 6.95 13.54 3.59
C LYS A 160 7.33 12.20 4.22
N GLY A 161 8.61 11.98 4.42
CA GLY A 161 9.15 10.81 5.12
C GLY A 161 10.66 10.87 5.23
N SER A 162 11.25 9.85 5.82
CA SER A 162 12.70 9.66 5.93
C SER A 162 13.10 8.32 5.32
N LEU A 163 14.07 8.32 4.43
CA LEU A 163 14.70 7.13 3.84
C LEU A 163 16.17 7.12 4.27
N ASN A 164 16.54 6.28 5.23
CA ASN A 164 17.90 6.20 5.78
C ASN A 164 18.47 7.57 6.19
N GLY A 165 17.63 8.44 6.80
CA GLY A 165 18.01 9.79 7.21
C GLY A 165 17.99 10.84 6.09
N LEU A 166 17.62 10.49 4.87
CA LEU A 166 17.29 11.44 3.81
C LEU A 166 15.83 11.89 3.93
N ASN A 167 15.58 13.16 3.65
CA ASN A 167 14.23 13.69 3.56
C ASN A 167 13.60 13.30 2.24
N ALA A 168 12.55 12.50 2.28
CA ALA A 168 11.71 12.12 1.14
C ALA A 168 10.49 13.03 1.09
N LYS A 169 10.18 13.63 -0.07
CA LYS A 169 9.04 14.53 -0.25
C LYS A 169 8.38 14.33 -1.61
N ASN A 170 7.05 14.47 -1.63
CA ASN A 170 6.26 14.48 -2.86
C ASN A 170 6.51 13.24 -3.74
N PHE A 171 6.61 12.08 -3.12
CA PHE A 171 6.68 10.85 -3.89
C PHE A 171 5.29 10.45 -4.37
N LEU A 172 5.22 10.13 -5.65
CA LEU A 172 4.06 9.50 -6.28
C LEU A 172 4.49 8.13 -6.75
N VAL A 173 3.70 7.13 -6.41
CA VAL A 173 3.91 5.75 -6.80
C VAL A 173 2.64 5.27 -7.49
N HIS A 174 2.77 4.74 -8.69
CA HIS A 174 1.64 4.23 -9.44
C HIS A 174 1.99 2.89 -10.08
N PHE A 175 1.08 1.95 -9.93
CA PHE A 175 1.11 0.66 -10.60
C PHE A 175 -0.28 0.33 -11.15
N ASP A 176 -0.32 -0.11 -12.40
CA ASP A 176 -1.55 -0.53 -13.07
C ASP A 176 -1.30 -1.87 -13.80
N ASP A 177 -1.99 -2.92 -13.35
CA ASP A 177 -1.94 -4.27 -13.95
C ASP A 177 -2.93 -4.43 -15.12
N SER A 178 -3.74 -3.40 -15.42
CA SER A 178 -4.69 -3.42 -16.54
C SER A 178 -4.01 -3.32 -17.91
N ASN A 179 -2.76 -2.83 -17.93
CA ASN A 179 -1.94 -2.67 -19.13
C ASN A 179 -0.93 -3.79 -19.28
N ASP A 180 -0.65 -4.21 -20.50
CA ASP A 180 0.33 -5.26 -20.82
C ASP A 180 1.75 -4.99 -20.30
N LYS A 181 2.06 -3.74 -19.99
CA LYS A 181 3.41 -3.33 -19.56
C LYS A 181 3.71 -3.49 -18.08
N LYS A 182 2.70 -3.60 -17.21
CA LYS A 182 2.85 -3.83 -15.76
C LYS A 182 4.03 -3.07 -15.13
N LEU A 183 4.02 -1.75 -15.24
CA LEU A 183 5.09 -0.86 -14.80
C LEU A 183 4.76 -0.26 -13.43
N LEU A 184 5.72 -0.27 -12.51
CA LEU A 184 5.72 0.56 -11.33
C LEU A 184 6.41 1.89 -11.68
N ALA A 185 5.66 2.98 -11.67
CA ALA A 185 6.19 4.32 -11.84
C ALA A 185 6.39 4.97 -10.45
N VAL A 186 7.56 5.54 -10.22
CA VAL A 186 7.92 6.23 -8.98
C VAL A 186 8.56 7.56 -9.30
N THR A 187 7.96 8.65 -8.83
CA THR A 187 8.55 10.00 -8.93
C THR A 187 8.63 10.63 -7.56
N GLY A 188 9.62 11.50 -7.32
CA GLY A 188 9.74 12.17 -6.02
C GLY A 188 11.05 12.91 -5.83
N ASN A 189 11.21 13.47 -4.63
CA ASN A 189 12.37 14.27 -4.26
C ASN A 189 13.04 13.71 -3.01
N LEU A 190 14.36 13.52 -3.07
CA LEU A 190 15.21 13.22 -1.94
C LEU A 190 16.16 14.37 -1.65
N SER A 191 16.42 14.64 -0.37
CA SER A 191 17.41 15.62 0.02
C SER A 191 18.03 15.28 1.38
N GLY A 192 19.29 15.63 1.56
CA GLY A 192 20.00 15.42 2.83
C GLY A 192 21.50 15.46 2.70
N ALA A 193 22.21 14.92 3.70
CA ALA A 193 23.66 14.80 3.65
C ALA A 193 24.08 13.83 2.55
N MET A 194 25.12 14.17 1.79
CA MET A 194 25.62 13.35 0.68
C MET A 194 26.08 11.95 1.16
N GLY A 195 26.74 11.88 2.31
CA GLY A 195 27.13 10.58 2.90
C GLY A 195 25.92 9.67 3.20
N LYS A 196 24.77 10.24 3.58
CA LYS A 196 23.53 9.48 3.79
C LYS A 196 22.95 8.95 2.47
N ALA A 197 23.06 9.71 1.38
CA ALA A 197 22.62 9.25 0.07
C ALA A 197 23.48 8.07 -0.43
N ILE A 198 24.78 8.12 -0.22
CA ILE A 198 25.68 7.01 -0.56
C ILE A 198 25.37 5.79 0.32
N SER A 199 25.17 5.97 1.64
CA SER A 199 24.78 4.87 2.53
C SER A 199 23.44 4.25 2.12
N PHE A 200 22.47 5.06 1.72
CA PHE A 200 21.20 4.56 1.23
C PHE A 200 21.37 3.64 0.02
N ILE A 201 22.18 4.05 -0.98
CA ILE A 201 22.45 3.21 -2.15
C ILE A 201 23.19 1.92 -1.75
N ALA A 202 24.12 2.01 -0.80
CA ALA A 202 24.87 0.85 -0.30
C ALA A 202 23.99 -0.23 0.34
N GLU A 203 22.86 0.18 0.93
CA GLU A 203 21.88 -0.70 1.57
C GLU A 203 20.78 -1.19 0.60
N THR A 204 20.92 -0.93 -0.68
CA THR A 204 19.98 -1.37 -1.73
C THR A 204 20.63 -2.38 -2.66
N PRO A 205 19.86 -3.15 -3.44
CA PRO A 205 20.41 -4.01 -4.50
C PRO A 205 21.19 -3.26 -5.60
N LEU A 206 21.21 -1.93 -5.56
CA LEU A 206 22.00 -1.09 -6.48
C LEU A 206 23.46 -0.94 -6.03
N SER A 207 23.82 -1.41 -4.84
CA SER A 207 25.16 -1.27 -4.24
C SER A 207 26.29 -1.76 -5.14
N GLU A 208 26.07 -2.87 -5.87
CA GLU A 208 27.08 -3.43 -6.78
C GLU A 208 27.54 -2.45 -7.86
N ASN A 209 26.64 -1.55 -8.31
CA ASN A 209 26.91 -0.58 -9.35
C ASN A 209 27.75 0.62 -8.85
N VAL A 210 27.84 0.81 -7.54
CA VAL A 210 28.50 1.96 -6.90
C VAL A 210 29.64 1.56 -5.94
N MET A 211 29.99 0.28 -5.89
CA MET A 211 31.03 -0.26 -5.00
C MET A 211 32.31 0.59 -4.97
N PRO A 212 32.87 1.09 -6.10
CA PRO A 212 34.13 1.85 -6.06
C PRO A 212 34.05 3.14 -5.26
N ILE A 213 32.87 3.74 -5.12
CA ILE A 213 32.71 5.02 -4.45
C ILE A 213 32.19 4.88 -3.00
N LEU A 214 31.82 3.67 -2.54
CA LEU A 214 31.28 3.45 -1.21
C LEU A 214 32.35 3.62 -0.12
N GLU A 215 33.62 3.43 -0.44
CA GLU A 215 34.74 3.51 0.51
C GLU A 215 35.16 4.96 0.82
N TRP A 216 34.69 5.93 0.06
CA TRP A 216 35.06 7.33 0.25
C TRP A 216 34.20 8.02 1.31
N ASN A 217 34.76 9.05 1.93
CA ASN A 217 33.98 9.89 2.85
C ASN A 217 33.42 11.11 2.09
N TYR A 218 32.13 11.34 2.29
CA TYR A 218 31.42 12.41 1.60
C TYR A 218 30.88 13.44 2.60
N GLY A 219 31.27 14.70 2.41
CA GLY A 219 30.63 15.85 3.07
C GLY A 219 29.77 16.63 2.08
N GLY A 220 28.95 17.54 2.63
CA GLY A 220 28.03 18.37 1.85
C GLY A 220 26.61 17.81 1.82
N ASN A 221 25.79 18.43 0.98
CA ASN A 221 24.38 18.11 0.84
C ASN A 221 24.04 17.76 -0.60
N ILE A 222 23.02 16.91 -0.76
CA ILE A 222 22.48 16.51 -2.07
C ILE A 222 20.98 16.77 -2.10
N ARG A 223 20.48 17.15 -3.28
CA ARG A 223 19.08 17.17 -3.63
C ARG A 223 18.91 16.42 -4.95
N SER A 224 18.01 15.47 -4.98
CA SER A 224 17.77 14.60 -6.14
C SER A 224 16.31 14.59 -6.51
N ASN A 225 16.02 14.70 -7.80
CA ASN A 225 14.73 14.40 -8.40
C ASN A 225 14.80 12.98 -8.97
N ILE A 226 13.85 12.16 -8.63
CA ILE A 226 13.80 10.75 -8.98
C ILE A 226 12.61 10.52 -9.89
N ASN A 227 12.85 9.80 -11.00
CA ASN A 227 11.81 9.33 -11.90
C ASN A 227 12.19 7.92 -12.38
N LEU A 228 11.47 6.92 -11.89
CA LEU A 228 11.76 5.50 -12.13
C LEU A 228 10.57 4.84 -12.80
N GLU A 229 10.84 3.99 -13.78
CA GLU A 229 9.88 3.06 -14.36
C GLU A 229 10.45 1.64 -14.21
N ILE A 230 9.82 0.81 -13.39
CA ILE A 230 10.32 -0.51 -13.01
C ILE A 230 9.30 -1.56 -13.45
N PRO A 231 9.62 -2.44 -14.41
CA PRO A 231 8.75 -3.56 -14.76
C PRO A 231 8.71 -4.61 -13.64
N LEU A 232 7.50 -5.05 -13.23
CA LEU A 232 7.32 -5.95 -12.10
C LEU A 232 7.28 -7.44 -12.46
N PHE A 233 7.35 -7.80 -13.76
CA PHE A 233 7.24 -9.19 -14.21
C PHE A 233 8.36 -9.59 -15.16
N ASN A 234 8.79 -10.88 -15.04
CA ASN A 234 9.87 -11.53 -15.81
C ASN A 234 11.27 -10.95 -15.59
N ILE A 235 11.90 -11.41 -14.50
CA ILE A 235 13.24 -10.96 -14.06
C ILE A 235 14.33 -11.18 -15.13
N HIS A 236 14.23 -12.15 -16.02
CA HIS A 236 15.29 -12.45 -17.00
C HIS A 236 15.30 -11.55 -18.25
N ASP A 237 14.16 -11.00 -18.68
CA ASP A 237 14.08 -10.13 -19.87
C ASP A 237 13.94 -8.63 -19.53
N ASN A 238 13.71 -8.29 -18.29
CA ASN A 238 13.24 -6.97 -17.87
C ASN A 238 14.34 -5.92 -17.61
N GLN A 239 15.62 -6.30 -17.61
CA GLN A 239 16.69 -5.30 -17.48
C GLN A 239 16.68 -4.27 -18.61
N LYS A 240 16.19 -4.65 -19.80
CA LYS A 240 16.05 -3.77 -20.97
C LYS A 240 15.01 -2.66 -20.85
N TYR A 241 14.04 -2.80 -19.94
CA TYR A 241 12.89 -1.88 -19.82
C TYR A 241 12.91 -1.03 -18.55
N ARG A 242 13.93 -1.17 -17.72
CA ARG A 242 14.10 -0.32 -16.55
C ARG A 242 14.58 1.05 -16.99
N LYS A 243 13.82 2.08 -16.64
CA LYS A 243 14.23 3.46 -16.86
C LYS A 243 14.49 4.11 -15.50
N TYR A 244 15.69 4.60 -15.33
CA TYR A 244 16.11 5.37 -14.18
C TYR A 244 16.56 6.74 -14.64
N ASP A 245 15.80 7.76 -14.31
CA ASP A 245 16.16 9.15 -14.55
C ASP A 245 16.28 9.83 -13.18
N VAL A 246 17.52 10.10 -12.78
CA VAL A 246 17.85 10.72 -11.51
C VAL A 246 18.73 11.93 -11.78
N SER A 247 18.19 13.12 -11.55
CA SER A 247 18.98 14.35 -11.59
C SER A 247 19.30 14.81 -10.17
N SER A 248 20.57 15.15 -9.93
CA SER A 248 21.04 15.52 -8.60
C SER A 248 21.87 16.78 -8.62
N GLU A 249 21.66 17.65 -7.64
CA GLU A 249 22.49 18.81 -7.33
C GLU A 249 23.15 18.60 -5.97
N ALA A 250 24.46 18.80 -5.92
CA ALA A 250 25.22 18.73 -4.68
C ALA A 250 25.83 20.09 -4.34
N SER A 251 25.88 20.42 -3.04
CA SER A 251 26.44 21.68 -2.54
C SER A 251 27.38 21.45 -1.35
N ASN A 252 28.40 22.32 -1.24
CA ASN A 252 29.43 22.26 -0.20
C ASN A 252 30.11 20.88 -0.13
N VAL A 253 30.41 20.31 -1.30
CA VAL A 253 30.90 18.94 -1.45
C VAL A 253 32.35 18.84 -1.01
N THR A 254 32.64 17.88 -0.16
CA THR A 254 33.99 17.38 0.12
C THR A 254 34.03 15.88 -0.13
N ILE A 255 35.07 15.41 -0.77
CA ILE A 255 35.31 13.98 -1.02
C ILE A 255 36.70 13.66 -0.50
N ASP A 256 36.75 12.82 0.49
CA ASP A 256 37.99 12.27 1.03
C ASP A 256 38.18 10.85 0.45
N LEU A 257 39.12 10.74 -0.48
CA LEU A 257 39.50 9.50 -1.12
C LEU A 257 40.41 8.76 -0.12
N LYS A 258 39.88 7.77 0.57
CA LYS A 258 40.74 6.87 1.36
C LYS A 258 41.79 6.31 0.42
N ARG A 259 43.03 6.76 0.59
CA ARG A 259 44.18 6.16 -0.11
C ARG A 259 44.25 4.71 0.32
N THR A 260 43.99 3.79 -0.59
CA THR A 260 44.40 2.39 -0.39
C THR A 260 45.90 2.44 -0.13
N PRO A 261 46.41 1.89 1.01
CA PRO A 261 47.83 1.78 1.15
C PRO A 261 48.38 0.91 0.02
N VAL A 262 49.30 1.48 -0.73
CA VAL A 262 50.04 0.81 -1.80
C VAL A 262 50.89 -0.28 -1.19
#